data_7ba2ab502e259897f4c0cbca43942b30
#
_entry.id   7ba2ab502e259897f4c0cbca43942b30
#
_cell.length_a   1.000
_cell.length_b   1.000
_cell.length_c   1.000
_cell.angle_alpha   90.00
_cell.angle_beta   90.00
_cell.angle_gamma   90.00
#
_symmetry.space_group_name_H-M   'P 1'
#
loop_
_entity.id
_entity.type
_entity.pdbx_description
1 polymer ?
#
loop_
_entity_poly.entity_id
_entity_poly.type
_entity_poly.pdbx_seq_one_letter_code
_entity_poly.pdbx_strand_id
1 'polypeptide(L)'
;KDRIKQVKDIIKKEDKNPYLKKKHEERLAILNGSVGVVFVGADSKVELKEKKDRIEDAIYATKAALQEGIVPGGGIALLNASKKITPKDLGEKILLQAIQKPFDTILSNAGIQVPDKLIKGQGIDVVTGKKVNMIKSGIIDPVLVTKSALKNAVSVVSTIISADCVISNMRINESNQ
;
A
#
# COMPACT_ATOMS: atom_id res chain seq x y z
N LYS A 1 17.22 32.31 8.12
CA LYS A 1 17.75 31.09 8.77
C LYS A 1 17.20 30.89 10.18
N ASP A 2 17.08 31.97 10.98
CA ASP A 2 16.62 31.89 12.39
C ASP A 2 15.15 31.47 12.52
N ARG A 3 14.29 31.93 11.60
CA ARG A 3 12.88 31.53 11.58
C ARG A 3 12.69 30.03 11.30
N ILE A 4 13.55 29.44 10.47
CA ILE A 4 13.54 27.99 10.20
C ILE A 4 13.93 27.20 11.45
N LYS A 5 14.95 27.67 12.21
CA LYS A 5 15.30 27.07 13.50
C LYS A 5 14.15 27.12 14.49
N GLN A 6 13.52 28.29 14.66
CA GLN A 6 12.37 28.44 15.55
C GLN A 6 11.22 27.47 15.21
N VAL A 7 10.86 27.34 13.94
CA VAL A 7 9.80 26.41 13.53
C VAL A 7 10.20 24.95 13.76
N LYS A 8 11.46 24.57 13.53
CA LYS A 8 11.96 23.23 13.86
C LYS A 8 11.90 22.92 15.36
N ASP A 9 12.21 23.90 16.20
CA ASP A 9 12.13 23.75 17.66
C ASP A 9 10.68 23.63 18.16
N ILE A 10 9.74 24.33 17.51
CA ILE A 10 8.31 24.19 17.79
C ILE A 10 7.82 22.79 17.40
N ILE A 11 8.18 22.29 16.23
CA ILE A 11 7.81 20.93 15.79
C ILE A 11 8.28 19.86 16.79
N LYS A 12 9.49 20.00 17.34
CA LYS A 12 10.01 19.09 18.37
C LYS A 12 9.26 19.16 19.69
N LYS A 13 8.74 20.32 20.07
CA LYS A 13 8.01 20.52 21.32
C LYS A 13 6.54 20.07 21.25
N GLU A 14 5.94 20.11 20.04
CA GLU A 14 4.52 19.81 19.84
C GLU A 14 4.25 18.37 19.35
N ASP A 15 5.08 17.42 19.74
CA ASP A 15 4.96 16.00 19.33
C ASP A 15 3.62 15.33 19.72
N LYS A 16 2.83 15.98 20.58
CA LYS A 16 1.56 15.46 21.11
C LYS A 16 0.33 15.75 20.24
N ASN A 17 0.39 16.69 19.29
CA ASN A 17 -0.74 17.05 18.44
C ASN A 17 -0.42 16.88 16.96
N PRO A 18 -0.87 15.78 16.31
CA PRO A 18 -0.56 15.49 14.91
C PRO A 18 -0.99 16.58 13.93
N TYR A 19 -2.10 17.27 14.21
CA TYR A 19 -2.63 18.34 13.36
C TYR A 19 -1.74 19.58 13.37
N LEU A 20 -1.32 20.04 14.54
CA LEU A 20 -0.42 21.19 14.69
C LEU A 20 0.96 20.88 14.12
N LYS A 21 1.47 19.68 14.36
CA LYS A 21 2.74 19.20 13.78
C LYS A 21 2.71 19.29 12.25
N LYS A 22 1.67 18.77 11.60
CA LYS A 22 1.49 18.84 10.15
C LYS A 22 1.48 20.29 9.63
N LYS A 23 0.76 21.20 10.30
CA LYS A 23 0.76 22.63 9.94
C LYS A 23 2.14 23.29 10.06
N HIS A 24 2.91 22.96 11.10
CA HIS A 24 4.25 23.49 11.26
C HIS A 24 5.25 22.88 10.26
N GLU A 25 5.08 21.62 9.87
CA GLU A 25 5.86 20.99 8.80
C GLU A 25 5.58 21.64 7.44
N GLU A 26 4.31 21.93 7.12
CA GLU A 26 3.91 22.67 5.92
C GLU A 26 4.55 24.08 5.90
N ARG A 27 4.50 24.79 7.03
CA ARG A 27 5.14 26.10 7.18
C ARG A 27 6.66 26.05 7.02
N LEU A 28 7.29 25.02 7.58
CA LEU A 28 8.72 24.79 7.42
C LEU A 28 9.09 24.52 5.96
N ALA A 29 8.30 23.73 5.25
CA ALA A 29 8.49 23.45 3.83
C ALA A 29 8.39 24.72 2.98
N ILE A 30 7.40 25.59 3.24
CA ILE A 30 7.26 26.89 2.56
C ILE A 30 8.47 27.79 2.82
N LEU A 31 8.95 27.88 4.06
CA LEU A 31 10.10 28.67 4.44
C LEU A 31 11.43 28.17 3.83
N ASN A 32 11.53 26.88 3.57
CA ASN A 32 12.69 26.25 2.90
C ASN A 32 12.60 26.35 1.36
N GLY A 33 11.49 26.83 0.81
CA GLY A 33 11.27 26.83 -0.65
C GLY A 33 11.09 25.42 -1.25
N SER A 34 10.74 24.43 -0.44
CA SER A 34 10.66 23.01 -0.81
C SER A 34 9.21 22.53 -1.01
N VAL A 35 8.32 23.41 -1.49
CA VAL A 35 6.93 23.05 -1.79
C VAL A 35 6.77 22.83 -3.28
N GLY A 36 6.48 21.60 -3.66
CA GLY A 36 5.99 21.27 -4.99
C GLY A 36 4.47 21.35 -5.05
N VAL A 37 3.94 21.99 -6.09
CA VAL A 37 2.49 22.10 -6.33
C VAL A 37 2.16 21.35 -7.61
N VAL A 38 1.23 20.40 -7.52
CA VAL A 38 0.71 19.65 -8.67
C VAL A 38 -0.71 20.15 -8.95
N PHE A 39 -0.91 20.77 -10.11
CA PHE A 39 -2.24 21.19 -10.57
C PHE A 39 -2.94 20.04 -11.28
N VAL A 40 -4.20 19.78 -10.89
CA VAL A 40 -5.03 18.73 -11.45
C VAL A 40 -6.30 19.33 -12.02
N GLY A 41 -6.62 19.00 -13.27
CA GLY A 41 -7.86 19.40 -13.95
C GLY A 41 -8.61 18.21 -14.51
N ALA A 42 -9.94 18.34 -14.63
CA ALA A 42 -10.84 17.39 -15.26
C ALA A 42 -12.14 18.08 -15.70
N ASP A 43 -12.90 17.44 -16.57
CA ASP A 43 -14.13 18.00 -17.14
C ASP A 43 -15.33 17.92 -16.17
N SER A 44 -15.28 17.04 -15.16
CA SER A 44 -16.31 16.90 -14.14
C SER A 44 -15.73 16.90 -12.72
N LYS A 45 -16.56 17.25 -11.73
CA LYS A 45 -16.17 17.23 -10.31
C LYS A 45 -15.85 15.82 -9.81
N VAL A 46 -16.52 14.80 -10.32
CA VAL A 46 -16.31 13.39 -9.93
C VAL A 46 -14.96 12.92 -10.47
N GLU A 47 -14.68 13.17 -11.74
CA GLU A 47 -13.40 12.86 -12.37
C GLU A 47 -12.23 13.62 -11.72
N LEU A 48 -12.44 14.91 -11.39
CA LEU A 48 -11.43 15.72 -10.69
C LEU A 48 -11.08 15.10 -9.33
N LYS A 49 -12.08 14.65 -8.58
CA LYS A 49 -11.87 14.01 -7.27
C LYS A 49 -11.09 12.70 -7.42
N GLU A 50 -11.51 11.84 -8.35
CA GLU A 50 -10.84 10.57 -8.63
C GLU A 50 -9.37 10.79 -9.03
N LYS A 51 -9.13 11.72 -9.94
CA LYS A 51 -7.78 12.05 -10.42
C LYS A 51 -6.90 12.63 -9.31
N LYS A 52 -7.48 13.47 -8.44
CA LYS A 52 -6.79 14.00 -7.26
C LYS A 52 -6.39 12.89 -6.29
N ASP A 53 -7.33 12.00 -5.96
CA ASP A 53 -7.10 10.89 -5.04
C ASP A 53 -6.01 9.96 -5.59
N ARG A 54 -6.03 9.64 -6.87
CA ARG A 54 -5.00 8.84 -7.56
C ARG A 54 -3.61 9.47 -7.51
N ILE A 55 -3.52 10.79 -7.69
CA ILE A 55 -2.25 11.52 -7.59
C ILE A 55 -1.75 11.53 -6.15
N GLU A 56 -2.63 11.72 -5.19
CA GLU A 56 -2.27 11.68 -3.77
C GLU A 56 -1.72 10.30 -3.38
N ASP A 57 -2.36 9.23 -3.82
CA ASP A 57 -1.88 7.85 -3.62
C ASP A 57 -0.49 7.64 -4.25
N ALA A 58 -0.27 8.14 -5.46
CA ALA A 58 1.04 8.06 -6.12
C ALA A 58 2.13 8.80 -5.35
N ILE A 59 1.82 9.95 -4.76
CA ILE A 59 2.74 10.72 -3.92
C ILE A 59 3.10 9.94 -2.65
N TYR A 60 2.11 9.36 -1.96
CA TYR A 60 2.35 8.55 -0.77
C TYR A 60 3.12 7.28 -1.07
N ALA A 61 2.81 6.59 -2.17
CA ALA A 61 3.55 5.42 -2.62
C ALA A 61 5.02 5.77 -2.93
N THR A 62 5.27 6.90 -3.60
CA THR A 62 6.62 7.38 -3.87
C THR A 62 7.40 7.70 -2.59
N LYS A 63 6.76 8.36 -1.62
CA LYS A 63 7.35 8.64 -0.30
C LYS A 63 7.71 7.35 0.44
N ALA A 64 6.81 6.36 0.43
CA ALA A 64 7.04 5.06 1.04
C ALA A 64 8.20 4.31 0.36
N ALA A 65 8.29 4.38 -0.97
CA ALA A 65 9.39 3.79 -1.74
C ALA A 65 10.75 4.43 -1.44
N LEU A 66 10.77 5.75 -1.19
CA LEU A 66 12.01 6.44 -0.78
C LEU A 66 12.49 6.04 0.63
N GLN A 67 11.58 5.60 1.50
CA GLN A 67 11.93 5.19 2.86
C GLN A 67 12.53 3.77 2.94
N GLU A 68 11.90 2.79 2.30
CA GLU A 68 12.28 1.38 2.44
C GLU A 68 12.60 0.69 1.10
N GLY A 69 12.56 1.42 0.00
CA GLY A 69 12.82 0.86 -1.33
C GLY A 69 11.59 0.23 -1.99
N ILE A 70 11.85 -0.50 -3.06
CA ILE A 70 10.84 -1.12 -3.93
C ILE A 70 11.02 -2.63 -4.04
N VAL A 71 9.94 -3.32 -4.32
CA VAL A 71 9.88 -4.77 -4.61
C VAL A 71 9.10 -5.02 -5.90
N PRO A 72 9.22 -6.21 -6.52
CA PRO A 72 8.34 -6.60 -7.63
C PRO A 72 6.87 -6.51 -7.20
N GLY A 73 6.07 -5.80 -7.98
CA GLY A 73 4.64 -5.61 -7.75
C GLY A 73 3.79 -6.83 -8.13
N GLY A 74 2.46 -6.62 -8.17
CA GLY A 74 1.53 -7.66 -8.59
C GLY A 74 1.48 -8.89 -7.69
N GLY A 75 1.78 -8.75 -6.39
CA GLY A 75 1.82 -9.87 -5.44
C GLY A 75 3.07 -10.76 -5.53
N ILE A 76 3.97 -10.50 -6.48
CA ILE A 76 5.17 -11.32 -6.72
C ILE A 76 6.16 -11.26 -5.55
N ALA A 77 6.25 -10.13 -4.85
CA ALA A 77 7.12 -10.02 -3.68
C ALA A 77 6.73 -11.04 -2.58
N LEU A 78 5.44 -11.12 -2.28
CA LEU A 78 4.89 -12.06 -1.28
C LEU A 78 5.00 -13.51 -1.76
N LEU A 79 4.71 -13.79 -3.03
CA LEU A 79 4.90 -15.10 -3.63
C LEU A 79 6.36 -15.58 -3.56
N ASN A 80 7.31 -14.69 -3.84
CA ASN A 80 8.73 -15.03 -3.72
C ASN A 80 9.18 -15.25 -2.26
N ALA A 81 8.59 -14.50 -1.32
CA ALA A 81 8.84 -14.67 0.10
C ALA A 81 8.30 -16.04 0.59
N SER A 82 7.08 -16.41 0.20
CA SER A 82 6.48 -17.69 0.59
C SER A 82 7.30 -18.90 0.13
N LYS A 83 7.89 -18.82 -1.06
CA LYS A 83 8.73 -19.91 -1.62
C LYS A 83 10.10 -20.08 -0.95
N LYS A 84 10.56 -19.07 -0.21
CA LYS A 84 11.88 -19.11 0.45
C LYS A 84 11.84 -19.60 1.89
N ILE A 85 10.68 -19.59 2.51
CA ILE A 85 10.52 -19.92 3.92
C ILE A 85 10.00 -21.35 4.02
N THR A 86 10.69 -22.19 4.76
CA THR A 86 10.21 -23.53 5.10
C THR A 86 9.40 -23.43 6.39
N PRO A 87 8.09 -23.75 6.38
CA PRO A 87 7.25 -23.62 7.56
C PRO A 87 7.68 -24.64 8.64
N LYS A 88 7.74 -24.19 9.90
CA LYS A 88 8.07 -25.03 11.05
C LYS A 88 6.83 -25.60 11.73
N ASP A 89 5.72 -24.89 11.64
CA ASP A 89 4.45 -25.26 12.25
C ASP A 89 3.26 -25.04 11.30
N LEU A 90 2.07 -25.40 11.77
CA LEU A 90 0.83 -25.28 10.99
C LEU A 90 0.47 -23.80 10.75
N GLY A 91 0.70 -22.92 11.72
CA GLY A 91 0.40 -21.49 11.60
C GLY A 91 1.24 -20.82 10.51
N GLU A 92 2.56 -21.10 10.50
CA GLU A 92 3.45 -20.62 9.43
C GLU A 92 3.01 -21.18 8.06
N LYS A 93 2.62 -22.44 7.97
CA LYS A 93 2.13 -23.05 6.73
C LYS A 93 0.88 -22.34 6.21
N ILE A 94 -0.09 -22.05 7.07
CA ILE A 94 -1.32 -21.33 6.73
C ILE A 94 -0.98 -19.92 6.23
N LEU A 95 -0.12 -19.20 6.95
CA LEU A 95 0.33 -17.88 6.55
C LEU A 95 1.00 -17.87 5.19
N LEU A 96 1.94 -18.82 4.95
CA LEU A 96 2.65 -18.92 3.68
C LEU A 96 1.73 -19.26 2.50
N GLN A 97 0.64 -19.97 2.73
CA GLN A 97 -0.40 -20.19 1.73
C GLN A 97 -1.26 -18.92 1.50
N ALA A 98 -1.62 -18.24 2.57
CA ALA A 98 -2.47 -17.03 2.50
C ALA A 98 -1.77 -15.88 1.74
N ILE A 99 -0.48 -15.66 1.95
CA ILE A 99 0.25 -14.56 1.29
C ILE A 99 0.46 -14.75 -0.22
N GLN A 100 0.13 -15.92 -0.78
CA GLN A 100 0.12 -16.15 -2.24
C GLN A 100 -1.18 -15.64 -2.89
N LYS A 101 -2.26 -15.54 -2.12
CA LYS A 101 -3.59 -15.17 -2.62
C LYS A 101 -3.68 -13.83 -3.34
N PRO A 102 -2.98 -12.75 -2.96
CA PRO A 102 -2.99 -11.51 -3.72
C PRO A 102 -2.57 -11.71 -5.18
N PHE A 103 -1.54 -12.50 -5.44
CA PHE A 103 -1.11 -12.83 -6.81
C PHE A 103 -2.18 -13.64 -7.55
N ASP A 104 -2.69 -14.72 -6.94
CA ASP A 104 -3.74 -15.55 -7.54
C ASP A 104 -4.98 -14.73 -7.90
N THR A 105 -5.41 -13.82 -6.99
CA THR A 105 -6.58 -12.98 -7.19
C THR A 105 -6.40 -12.00 -8.34
N ILE A 106 -5.23 -11.36 -8.46
CA ILE A 106 -4.92 -10.45 -9.56
C ILE A 106 -5.05 -11.18 -10.91
N LEU A 107 -4.50 -12.37 -11.02
CA LEU A 107 -4.59 -13.16 -12.26
C LEU A 107 -6.01 -13.65 -12.54
N SER A 108 -6.71 -14.10 -11.51
CA SER A 108 -8.13 -14.53 -11.63
C SER A 108 -9.01 -13.39 -12.11
N ASN A 109 -8.86 -12.17 -11.57
CA ASN A 109 -9.60 -10.99 -12.00
C ASN A 109 -9.29 -10.59 -13.46
N ALA A 110 -8.08 -10.89 -13.92
CA ALA A 110 -7.69 -10.67 -15.32
C ALA A 110 -8.08 -11.83 -16.26
N GLY A 111 -8.70 -12.91 -15.76
CA GLY A 111 -9.04 -14.11 -16.55
C GLY A 111 -7.80 -14.91 -16.98
N ILE A 112 -6.66 -14.73 -16.32
CA ILE A 112 -5.40 -15.38 -16.67
C ILE A 112 -5.16 -16.56 -15.74
N GLN A 113 -4.81 -17.72 -16.28
CA GLN A 113 -4.43 -18.88 -15.47
C GLN A 113 -3.08 -18.67 -14.80
N VAL A 114 -3.01 -19.08 -13.53
CA VAL A 114 -1.74 -19.03 -12.77
C VAL A 114 -0.71 -19.93 -13.45
N PRO A 115 0.46 -19.42 -13.83
CA PRO A 115 1.47 -20.22 -14.50
C PRO A 115 2.18 -21.17 -13.54
N ASP A 116 2.43 -22.40 -13.97
CA ASP A 116 3.07 -23.46 -13.16
C ASP A 116 4.46 -23.06 -12.66
N LYS A 117 5.20 -22.27 -13.44
CA LYS A 117 6.57 -21.86 -13.11
C LYS A 117 6.81 -20.37 -13.38
N LEU A 118 7.23 -19.67 -12.35
CA LEU A 118 7.78 -18.32 -12.42
C LEU A 118 9.19 -18.31 -11.82
N ILE A 119 10.12 -17.65 -12.52
CA ILE A 119 11.46 -17.40 -12.02
C ILE A 119 11.41 -16.22 -11.05
N LYS A 120 12.33 -16.17 -10.09
CA LYS A 120 12.42 -15.09 -9.11
C LYS A 120 12.41 -13.71 -9.80
N GLY A 121 11.47 -12.83 -9.38
CA GLY A 121 11.30 -11.48 -9.93
C GLY A 121 10.53 -11.42 -11.25
N GLN A 122 10.13 -12.56 -11.83
CA GLN A 122 9.17 -12.59 -12.93
C GLN A 122 7.73 -12.64 -12.40
N GLY A 123 6.85 -11.99 -13.13
CA GLY A 123 5.41 -12.04 -12.95
C GLY A 123 4.70 -11.99 -14.29
N ILE A 124 3.40 -11.78 -14.26
CA ILE A 124 2.58 -11.59 -15.45
C ILE A 124 2.13 -10.14 -15.49
N ASP A 125 2.38 -9.51 -16.60
CA ASP A 125 1.75 -8.22 -16.93
C ASP A 125 0.31 -8.53 -17.40
N VAL A 126 -0.65 -8.16 -16.59
CA VAL A 126 -2.08 -8.45 -16.84
C VAL A 126 -2.64 -7.72 -18.05
N VAL A 127 -2.01 -6.64 -18.50
CA VAL A 127 -2.42 -5.90 -19.70
C VAL A 127 -2.04 -6.65 -20.96
N THR A 128 -0.84 -7.23 -20.99
CA THR A 128 -0.31 -7.93 -22.17
C THR A 128 -0.45 -9.45 -22.11
N GLY A 129 -0.77 -10.01 -20.93
CA GLY A 129 -0.80 -11.45 -20.64
C GLY A 129 0.56 -12.14 -20.67
N LYS A 130 1.66 -11.39 -20.77
CA LYS A 130 3.02 -11.94 -20.94
C LYS A 130 3.78 -12.05 -19.63
N LYS A 131 4.66 -13.05 -19.55
CA LYS A 131 5.65 -13.17 -18.47
C LYS A 131 6.71 -12.08 -18.65
N VAL A 132 6.88 -11.23 -17.65
CA VAL A 132 7.84 -10.11 -17.67
C VAL A 132 8.67 -10.04 -16.39
N ASN A 133 9.81 -9.37 -16.45
CA ASN A 133 10.52 -8.98 -15.23
C ASN A 133 9.82 -7.75 -14.64
N MET A 134 9.18 -7.90 -13.48
CA MET A 134 8.32 -6.89 -12.88
C MET A 134 9.03 -5.55 -12.67
N ILE A 135 10.25 -5.58 -12.13
CA ILE A 135 11.02 -4.35 -11.87
C ILE A 135 11.40 -3.64 -13.18
N LYS A 136 11.89 -4.40 -14.18
CA LYS A 136 12.27 -3.81 -15.48
C LYS A 136 11.08 -3.27 -16.25
N SER A 137 9.91 -3.86 -16.07
CA SER A 137 8.66 -3.40 -16.69
C SER A 137 7.97 -2.29 -15.92
N GLY A 138 8.56 -1.81 -14.80
CA GLY A 138 7.96 -0.74 -13.99
C GLY A 138 6.78 -1.17 -13.13
N ILE A 139 6.53 -2.48 -12.99
CA ILE A 139 5.48 -3.04 -12.13
C ILE A 139 6.10 -3.28 -10.76
N ILE A 140 6.03 -2.26 -9.91
CA ILE A 140 6.72 -2.19 -8.63
C ILE A 140 5.78 -1.77 -7.51
N ASP A 141 6.05 -2.26 -6.30
CA ASP A 141 5.36 -1.86 -5.08
C ASP A 141 6.36 -1.32 -4.05
N PRO A 142 5.98 -0.34 -3.20
CA PRO A 142 6.81 0.07 -2.07
C PRO A 142 6.88 -1.04 -1.01
N VAL A 143 8.08 -1.31 -0.50
CA VAL A 143 8.29 -2.32 0.56
C VAL A 143 7.48 -2.00 1.80
N LEU A 144 7.48 -0.72 2.22
CA LEU A 144 6.76 -0.27 3.40
C LEU A 144 5.25 -0.58 3.32
N VAL A 145 4.65 -0.37 2.15
CA VAL A 145 3.21 -0.64 1.93
C VAL A 145 2.92 -2.14 2.02
N THR A 146 3.67 -2.96 1.29
CA THR A 146 3.49 -4.42 1.30
C THR A 146 3.68 -5.02 2.69
N LYS A 147 4.69 -4.56 3.42
CA LYS A 147 5.00 -5.00 4.79
C LYS A 147 3.91 -4.57 5.78
N SER A 148 3.43 -3.33 5.70
CA SER A 148 2.38 -2.80 6.58
C SER A 148 1.03 -3.48 6.30
N ALA A 149 0.69 -3.73 5.04
CA ALA A 149 -0.51 -4.46 4.66
C ALA A 149 -0.55 -5.86 5.28
N LEU A 150 0.54 -6.62 5.16
CA LEU A 150 0.64 -7.95 5.75
C LEU A 150 0.54 -7.90 7.29
N LYS A 151 1.28 -6.99 7.93
CA LYS A 151 1.26 -6.83 9.39
C LYS A 151 -0.15 -6.50 9.91
N ASN A 152 -0.84 -5.57 9.26
CA ASN A 152 -2.18 -5.17 9.65
C ASN A 152 -3.20 -6.29 9.42
N ALA A 153 -3.11 -7.00 8.29
CA ALA A 153 -3.97 -8.14 8.01
C ALA A 153 -3.83 -9.24 9.07
N VAL A 154 -2.60 -9.61 9.43
CA VAL A 154 -2.34 -10.60 10.47
C VAL A 154 -2.86 -10.14 11.83
N SER A 155 -2.71 -8.86 12.18
CA SER A 155 -3.22 -8.29 13.43
C SER A 155 -4.75 -8.42 13.54
N VAL A 156 -5.47 -8.07 12.46
CA VAL A 156 -6.93 -8.18 12.41
C VAL A 156 -7.38 -9.64 12.49
N VAL A 157 -6.77 -10.51 11.70
CA VAL A 157 -7.10 -11.95 11.70
C VAL A 157 -6.86 -12.57 13.08
N SER A 158 -5.75 -12.22 13.75
CA SER A 158 -5.46 -12.71 15.11
C SER A 158 -6.54 -12.32 16.10
N THR A 159 -7.08 -11.10 15.97
CA THR A 159 -8.18 -10.63 16.81
C THR A 159 -9.49 -11.41 16.53
N ILE A 160 -9.80 -11.65 15.24
CA ILE A 160 -11.00 -12.40 14.84
C ILE A 160 -10.93 -13.86 15.31
N ILE A 161 -9.78 -14.52 15.14
CA ILE A 161 -9.61 -15.93 15.55
C ILE A 161 -9.72 -16.11 17.08
N SER A 162 -9.34 -15.11 17.86
CA SER A 162 -9.43 -15.14 19.32
C SER A 162 -10.81 -14.78 19.87
N ALA A 163 -11.76 -14.38 19.03
CA ALA A 163 -13.13 -14.05 19.43
C ALA A 163 -14.05 -15.28 19.38
N ASP A 164 -14.87 -15.46 20.41
CA ASP A 164 -15.88 -16.54 20.45
C ASP A 164 -17.06 -16.25 19.52
N CYS A 165 -17.42 -14.99 19.35
CA CYS A 165 -18.50 -14.59 18.46
C CYS A 165 -18.28 -13.17 17.89
N VAL A 166 -18.87 -12.91 16.72
CA VAL A 166 -18.88 -11.58 16.08
C VAL A 166 -20.33 -11.12 15.96
N ILE A 167 -20.65 -9.98 16.57
CA ILE A 167 -21.97 -9.37 16.50
C ILE A 167 -21.89 -8.17 15.55
N SER A 168 -22.71 -8.16 14.51
CA SER A 168 -22.82 -7.04 13.58
C SER A 168 -24.27 -6.68 13.33
N ASN A 169 -24.56 -5.41 13.08
CA ASN A 169 -25.87 -4.97 12.65
C ASN A 169 -26.13 -5.43 11.20
N MET A 170 -27.30 -6.02 10.94
CA MET A 170 -27.73 -6.25 9.56
C MET A 170 -27.93 -4.90 8.88
N ARG A 171 -27.29 -4.72 7.70
CA ARG A 171 -27.60 -3.56 6.85
C ARG A 171 -29.03 -3.70 6.35
N ILE A 172 -29.89 -2.73 6.68
CA ILE A 172 -31.20 -2.60 6.06
C ILE A 172 -30.91 -2.12 4.62
N ASN A 173 -31.25 -2.95 3.63
CA ASN A 173 -31.18 -2.54 2.24
C ASN A 173 -32.25 -1.46 2.01
N GLU A 174 -31.84 -0.21 1.82
CA GLU A 174 -32.73 0.91 1.50
C GLU A 174 -33.43 0.77 0.12
N SER A 175 -33.11 -0.28 -0.64
CA SER A 175 -33.70 -0.57 -1.96
C SER A 175 -35.13 -1.15 -1.91
N ASN A 176 -35.73 -1.32 -0.74
CA ASN A 176 -37.09 -1.85 -0.57
C ASN A 176 -38.06 -0.87 0.11
N GLN A 177 -37.80 0.45 -0.02
CA GLN A 177 -38.79 1.48 0.34
C GLN A 177 -39.23 2.24 -0.91
#